data_3f5e2a27c1ad8262695940d9ed500bef
#
_entry.id   3f5e2a27c1ad8262695940d9ed500bef
#
_cell.length_a   1.000
_cell.length_b   1.000
_cell.length_c   1.000
_cell.angle_alpha   90.00
_cell.angle_beta   90.00
_cell.angle_gamma   90.00
#
_symmetry.space_group_name_H-M   'P 1'
#
loop_
_entity.id
_entity.type
_entity.pdbx_description
1 polymer ?
#
loop_
_entity_poly.entity_id
_entity_poly.type
_entity_poly.pdbx_seq_one_letter_code
_entity_poly.pdbx_strand_id
1 'polypeptide(L)'
;MGINKKVLVVDDEAYIRRVIELKLKNSGYQVMIAKNGEEGFNIINAQQPDVVISDIMMPKLDGRALCEQTNGLKKERPFLTIIMTCRISADEQNWINRMQDTQFMEKPFSPSRLVERIDQYFGIER
;
A
#
# COMPACT_ATOMS: atom_id res chain seq x y z
N MET A 1 -12.28 -13.68 -14.05
CA MET A 1 -11.59 -14.39 -12.98
C MET A 1 -10.81 -13.43 -12.10
N GLY A 2 -10.74 -13.70 -10.81
CA GLY A 2 -9.99 -12.89 -9.89
C GLY A 2 -8.50 -13.13 -9.95
N ILE A 3 -7.74 -12.14 -9.52
CA ILE A 3 -6.29 -12.24 -9.36
C ILE A 3 -6.04 -12.72 -7.92
N ASN A 4 -5.26 -13.79 -7.76
CA ASN A 4 -5.00 -14.37 -6.44
C ASN A 4 -3.92 -13.59 -5.70
N LYS A 5 -4.14 -12.28 -5.52
CA LYS A 5 -3.27 -11.38 -4.78
C LYS A 5 -4.11 -10.53 -3.83
N LYS A 6 -3.60 -10.35 -2.61
CA LYS A 6 -4.27 -9.58 -1.56
C LYS A 6 -3.64 -8.21 -1.43
N VAL A 7 -4.46 -7.17 -1.44
CA VAL A 7 -4.03 -5.79 -1.29
C VAL A 7 -4.63 -5.22 -0.02
N LEU A 8 -3.79 -4.67 0.85
CA LEU A 8 -4.22 -3.95 2.04
C LEU A 8 -4.17 -2.45 1.77
N VAL A 9 -5.28 -1.77 2.04
CA VAL A 9 -5.37 -0.31 1.92
C VAL A 9 -5.45 0.29 3.32
N VAL A 10 -4.48 1.11 3.67
CA VAL A 10 -4.39 1.76 4.99
C VAL A 10 -4.52 3.27 4.80
N ASP A 11 -5.62 3.84 5.25
CA ASP A 11 -5.87 5.28 5.14
C ASP A 11 -6.92 5.65 6.18
N ASP A 12 -6.76 6.79 6.86
CA ASP A 12 -7.73 7.24 7.86
C ASP A 12 -8.96 7.91 7.23
N GLU A 13 -8.91 8.24 5.95
CA GLU A 13 -10.05 8.83 5.23
C GLU A 13 -10.93 7.75 4.60
N ALA A 14 -12.17 7.63 5.09
CA ALA A 14 -13.09 6.59 4.61
C ALA A 14 -13.37 6.70 3.11
N TYR A 15 -13.45 7.91 2.57
CA TYR A 15 -13.71 8.14 1.15
C TYR A 15 -12.57 7.58 0.30
N ILE A 16 -11.34 7.86 0.67
CA ILE A 16 -10.15 7.38 -0.06
C ILE A 16 -10.10 5.86 -0.03
N ARG A 17 -10.29 5.25 1.15
CA ARG A 17 -10.34 3.79 1.28
C ARG A 17 -11.36 3.19 0.32
N ARG A 18 -12.55 3.77 0.28
CA ARG A 18 -13.66 3.26 -0.54
C ARG A 18 -13.34 3.32 -2.02
N VAL A 19 -12.81 4.44 -2.49
CA VAL A 19 -12.47 4.64 -3.90
C VAL A 19 -11.42 3.62 -4.34
N ILE A 20 -10.37 3.45 -3.54
CA ILE A 20 -9.29 2.51 -3.86
C ILE A 20 -9.82 1.07 -3.80
N GLU A 21 -10.58 0.74 -2.78
CA GLU A 21 -11.15 -0.60 -2.61
C GLU A 21 -11.99 -1.01 -3.82
N LEU A 22 -12.88 -0.12 -4.26
CA LEU A 22 -13.74 -0.41 -5.40
C LEU A 22 -12.93 -0.65 -6.68
N LYS A 23 -11.96 0.21 -6.93
CA LYS A 23 -11.12 0.08 -8.13
C LYS A 23 -10.33 -1.22 -8.14
N LEU A 24 -9.74 -1.57 -7.01
CA LEU A 24 -8.95 -2.80 -6.90
C LEU A 24 -9.81 -4.05 -7.03
N LYS A 25 -10.98 -4.07 -6.39
CA LYS A 25 -11.92 -5.19 -6.51
C LYS A 25 -12.38 -5.35 -7.95
N ASN A 26 -12.72 -4.25 -8.62
CA ASN A 26 -13.13 -4.29 -10.02
C ASN A 26 -12.00 -4.73 -10.94
N SER A 27 -10.76 -4.59 -10.51
CA SER A 27 -9.58 -5.03 -11.25
C SER A 27 -9.17 -6.46 -10.93
N GLY A 28 -9.92 -7.15 -10.07
CA GLY A 28 -9.73 -8.57 -9.77
C GLY A 28 -8.93 -8.87 -8.51
N TYR A 29 -8.47 -7.86 -7.79
CA TYR A 29 -7.70 -8.07 -6.55
C TYR A 29 -8.60 -8.34 -5.35
N GLN A 30 -8.08 -9.10 -4.39
CA GLN A 30 -8.70 -9.26 -3.07
C GLN A 30 -8.25 -8.07 -2.22
N VAL A 31 -9.19 -7.42 -1.52
CA VAL A 31 -8.88 -6.17 -0.82
C VAL A 31 -9.25 -6.27 0.65
N MET A 32 -8.31 -5.81 1.49
CA MET A 32 -8.53 -5.61 2.92
C MET A 32 -8.31 -4.13 3.21
N ILE A 33 -8.98 -3.60 4.22
CA ILE A 33 -8.88 -2.19 4.59
C ILE A 33 -8.50 -2.03 6.06
N ALA A 34 -7.76 -0.96 6.36
CA ALA A 34 -7.41 -0.56 7.72
C ALA A 34 -7.56 0.96 7.85
N LYS A 35 -7.99 1.43 9.01
CA LYS A 35 -8.25 2.86 9.26
C LYS A 35 -7.02 3.62 9.75
N ASN A 36 -6.01 2.90 10.21
CA ASN A 36 -4.79 3.48 10.74
C ASN A 36 -3.65 2.48 10.65
N GLY A 37 -2.44 2.93 10.97
CA GLY A 37 -1.25 2.09 10.87
C GLY A 37 -1.24 0.93 11.84
N GLU A 38 -1.84 1.07 13.02
CA GLU A 38 -1.91 -0.01 14.00
C GLU A 38 -2.76 -1.17 13.49
N GLU A 39 -3.95 -0.88 12.94
CA GLU A 39 -4.77 -1.90 12.28
C GLU A 39 -4.03 -2.51 11.10
N GLY A 40 -3.35 -1.67 10.31
CA GLY A 40 -2.57 -2.12 9.16
C GLY A 40 -1.48 -3.10 9.57
N PHE A 41 -0.74 -2.77 10.62
CA PHE A 41 0.32 -3.63 11.14
C PHE A 41 -0.24 -5.01 11.56
N ASN A 42 -1.36 -5.02 12.26
CA ASN A 42 -2.01 -6.27 12.69
C ASN A 42 -2.45 -7.12 11.50
N ILE A 43 -3.02 -6.49 10.47
CA ILE A 43 -3.46 -7.21 9.27
C ILE A 43 -2.25 -7.75 8.50
N ILE A 44 -1.17 -6.99 8.39
CA ILE A 44 0.05 -7.44 7.71
C ILE A 44 0.57 -8.72 8.35
N ASN A 45 0.62 -8.75 9.68
CA ASN A 45 1.10 -9.93 10.39
C ASN A 45 0.16 -11.13 10.29
N ALA A 46 -1.17 -10.89 10.34
CA ALA A 46 -2.15 -11.96 10.37
C ALA A 46 -2.48 -12.49 8.96
N GLN A 47 -2.60 -11.61 7.97
CA GLN A 47 -3.11 -11.96 6.65
C GLN A 47 -2.05 -12.01 5.55
N GLN A 48 -0.88 -11.48 5.81
CA GLN A 48 0.26 -11.48 4.87
C GLN A 48 -0.15 -10.99 3.46
N PRO A 49 -0.54 -9.70 3.32
CA PRO A 49 -0.92 -9.17 2.02
C PRO A 49 0.26 -9.14 1.05
N ASP A 50 -0.04 -9.16 -0.23
CA ASP A 50 0.95 -9.08 -1.30
C ASP A 50 1.31 -7.64 -1.64
N VAL A 51 0.42 -6.70 -1.33
CA VAL A 51 0.61 -5.26 -1.51
C VAL A 51 0.03 -4.52 -0.31
N VAL A 52 0.76 -3.50 0.14
CA VAL A 52 0.28 -2.56 1.16
C VAL A 52 0.27 -1.17 0.56
N ILE A 53 -0.88 -0.52 0.54
CA ILE A 53 -1.02 0.88 0.12
C ILE A 53 -1.31 1.67 1.38
N SER A 54 -0.47 2.64 1.71
CA SER A 54 -0.61 3.40 2.94
C SER A 54 -0.43 4.89 2.72
N ASP A 55 -1.32 5.69 3.33
CA ASP A 55 -1.09 7.12 3.48
C ASP A 55 0.09 7.30 4.44
N ILE A 56 0.86 8.37 4.24
CA ILE A 56 1.99 8.67 5.12
C ILE A 56 1.53 9.30 6.43
N MET A 57 0.51 10.15 6.38
CA MET A 57 0.01 10.88 7.55
C MET A 57 -1.23 10.21 8.10
N MET A 58 -1.08 9.48 9.19
CA MET A 58 -2.19 8.79 9.86
C MET A 58 -2.02 8.86 11.36
N PRO A 59 -3.13 8.83 12.13
CA PRO A 59 -3.05 8.76 13.59
C PRO A 59 -2.52 7.38 14.03
N LYS A 60 -2.08 7.32 15.27
CA LYS A 60 -1.55 6.14 15.96
C LYS A 60 -0.20 5.70 15.40
N LEU A 61 -0.17 5.09 14.22
CA LEU A 61 1.05 4.64 13.57
C LEU A 61 1.04 5.17 12.15
N ASP A 62 1.95 6.09 11.80
CA ASP A 62 2.00 6.69 10.46
C ASP A 62 2.59 5.73 9.43
N GLY A 63 2.51 6.13 8.15
CA GLY A 63 2.96 5.27 7.05
C GLY A 63 4.45 4.94 7.08
N ARG A 64 5.30 5.89 7.51
CA ARG A 64 6.73 5.64 7.62
C ARG A 64 7.03 4.61 8.70
N ALA A 65 6.42 4.77 9.88
CA ALA A 65 6.59 3.83 10.98
C ALA A 65 6.10 2.43 10.59
N LEU A 66 4.96 2.36 9.88
CA LEU A 66 4.43 1.09 9.39
C LEU A 66 5.43 0.41 8.46
N CYS A 67 6.02 1.16 7.52
CA CYS A 67 7.04 0.64 6.61
C CYS A 67 8.26 0.13 7.37
N GLU A 68 8.75 0.92 8.31
CA GLU A 68 9.94 0.56 9.09
C GLU A 68 9.71 -0.70 9.92
N GLN A 69 8.55 -0.82 10.56
CA GLN A 69 8.22 -1.99 11.37
C GLN A 69 8.01 -3.25 10.56
N THR A 70 7.58 -3.13 9.30
CA THR A 70 7.28 -4.29 8.46
C THR A 70 8.37 -4.61 7.45
N ASN A 71 9.39 -3.77 7.32
CA ASN A 71 10.45 -3.96 6.33
C ASN A 71 11.21 -5.29 6.50
N GLY A 72 11.42 -5.71 7.74
CA GLY A 72 12.09 -6.97 8.02
C GLY A 72 11.33 -8.21 7.54
N LEU A 73 10.01 -8.13 7.46
CA LEU A 73 9.18 -9.23 6.99
C LEU A 73 9.39 -9.52 5.51
N LYS A 74 9.82 -8.52 4.75
CA LYS A 74 10.04 -8.64 3.30
C LYS A 74 11.23 -9.51 2.94
N LYS A 75 12.12 -9.80 3.88
CA LYS A 75 13.26 -10.69 3.66
C LYS A 75 12.81 -12.12 3.42
N GLU A 76 11.79 -12.56 4.16
CA GLU A 76 11.25 -13.90 4.04
C GLU A 76 10.14 -13.97 3.01
N ARG A 77 9.32 -12.92 2.95
CA ARG A 77 8.19 -12.85 2.05
C ARG A 77 8.06 -11.44 1.47
N PRO A 78 8.58 -11.19 0.26
CA PRO A 78 8.50 -9.88 -0.37
C PRO A 78 7.04 -9.46 -0.61
N PHE A 79 6.77 -8.18 -0.39
CA PHE A 79 5.50 -7.56 -0.77
C PHE A 79 5.76 -6.11 -1.15
N LEU A 80 4.91 -5.58 -2.03
CA LEU A 80 5.02 -4.20 -2.49
C LEU A 80 4.39 -3.27 -1.47
N THR A 81 5.05 -2.16 -1.17
CA THR A 81 4.47 -1.07 -0.39
C THR A 81 4.40 0.18 -1.25
N ILE A 82 3.22 0.80 -1.35
CA ILE A 82 3.04 2.07 -2.04
C ILE A 82 2.62 3.11 -1.00
N ILE A 83 3.47 4.12 -0.81
CA ILE A 83 3.21 5.23 0.10
C ILE A 83 2.53 6.34 -0.68
N MET A 84 1.37 6.78 -0.19
CA MET A 84 0.64 7.90 -0.77
C MET A 84 0.92 9.15 0.04
N THR A 85 1.27 10.24 -0.63
CA THR A 85 1.58 11.49 0.02
C THR A 85 1.12 12.67 -0.84
N CYS A 86 0.70 13.77 -0.19
CA CYS A 86 0.34 14.99 -0.92
C CYS A 86 1.55 15.64 -1.58
N ARG A 87 2.74 15.43 -1.01
CA ARG A 87 3.96 16.05 -1.50
C ARG A 87 5.16 15.22 -1.05
N ILE A 88 5.97 14.79 -2.00
CA ILE A 88 7.18 14.05 -1.69
C ILE A 88 8.31 15.03 -1.37
N SER A 89 8.90 14.91 -0.20
CA SER A 89 10.10 15.67 0.17
C SER A 89 11.35 14.87 -0.20
N ALA A 90 12.50 15.54 -0.22
CA ALA A 90 13.77 14.85 -0.46
C ALA A 90 14.04 13.79 0.63
N ASP A 91 13.69 14.08 1.89
CA ASP A 91 13.85 13.13 2.98
C ASP A 91 12.96 11.90 2.80
N GLU A 92 11.69 12.10 2.44
CA GLU A 92 10.76 11.01 2.17
C GLU A 92 11.25 10.14 1.02
N GLN A 93 11.71 10.75 -0.06
CA GLN A 93 12.25 10.02 -1.20
C GLN A 93 13.48 9.19 -0.80
N ASN A 94 14.34 9.75 0.04
CA ASN A 94 15.53 9.05 0.51
C ASN A 94 15.20 7.81 1.33
N TRP A 95 14.30 7.93 2.31
CA TRP A 95 13.99 6.76 3.13
C TRP A 95 13.18 5.70 2.37
N ILE A 96 12.30 6.13 1.47
CA ILE A 96 11.53 5.19 0.63
C ILE A 96 12.48 4.40 -0.27
N ASN A 97 13.46 5.05 -0.87
CA ASN A 97 14.43 4.39 -1.75
C ASN A 97 15.31 3.38 -1.03
N ARG A 98 15.45 3.51 0.29
CA ARG A 98 16.23 2.54 1.10
C ARG A 98 15.40 1.35 1.57
N MET A 99 14.08 1.40 1.41
CA MET A 99 13.19 0.32 1.81
C MET A 99 13.02 -0.68 0.66
N GLN A 100 12.97 -1.96 1.00
CA GLN A 100 12.76 -3.02 0.01
C GLN A 100 11.34 -2.93 -0.59
N ASP A 101 11.25 -3.00 -1.91
CA ASP A 101 9.96 -3.03 -2.64
C ASP A 101 8.98 -1.94 -2.18
N THR A 102 9.48 -0.72 -2.04
CA THR A 102 8.69 0.41 -1.58
C THR A 102 8.73 1.52 -2.61
N GLN A 103 7.55 2.02 -2.97
CA GLN A 103 7.35 3.09 -3.94
C GLN A 103 6.51 4.20 -3.33
N PHE A 104 6.50 5.37 -3.93
CA PHE A 104 5.60 6.44 -3.54
C PHE A 104 4.69 6.83 -4.69
N MET A 105 3.55 7.44 -4.35
CA MET A 105 2.63 8.02 -5.32
C MET A 105 2.08 9.30 -4.73
N GLU A 106 2.20 10.42 -5.47
CA GLU A 106 1.70 11.71 -5.00
C GLU A 106 0.19 11.83 -5.18
N LYS A 107 -0.47 12.45 -4.21
CA LYS A 107 -1.89 12.83 -4.30
C LYS A 107 -2.01 14.19 -5.02
N PRO A 108 -3.07 14.45 -5.78
CA PRO A 108 -4.13 13.52 -6.14
C PRO A 108 -3.62 12.46 -7.13
N PHE A 109 -4.08 11.24 -6.97
CA PHE A 109 -3.66 10.15 -7.84
C PHE A 109 -4.85 9.56 -8.57
N SER A 110 -4.57 8.92 -9.70
CA SER A 110 -5.58 8.15 -10.43
C SER A 110 -5.63 6.73 -9.89
N PRO A 111 -6.80 6.21 -9.47
CA PRO A 111 -6.91 4.80 -9.09
C PRO A 111 -6.45 3.84 -10.19
N SER A 112 -6.61 4.22 -11.45
CA SER A 112 -6.12 3.41 -12.58
C SER A 112 -4.60 3.30 -12.59
N ARG A 113 -3.88 4.38 -12.28
CA ARG A 113 -2.42 4.35 -12.19
C ARG A 113 -1.93 3.48 -11.04
N LEU A 114 -2.69 3.47 -9.96
CA LEU A 114 -2.39 2.60 -8.83
C LEU A 114 -2.46 1.13 -9.25
N VAL A 115 -3.51 0.76 -9.97
CA VAL A 115 -3.66 -0.60 -10.50
C VAL A 115 -2.51 -0.92 -11.46
N GLU A 116 -2.14 0.00 -12.34
CA GLU A 116 -1.02 -0.20 -13.28
C GLU A 116 0.28 -0.51 -12.55
N ARG A 117 0.58 0.20 -11.46
CA ARG A 117 1.79 -0.06 -10.68
C ARG A 117 1.80 -1.43 -10.04
N ILE A 118 0.66 -1.83 -9.50
CA ILE A 118 0.51 -3.15 -8.88
C ILE A 118 0.64 -4.24 -9.94
N ASP A 119 -0.03 -4.06 -11.08
CA ASP A 119 0.06 -5.01 -12.19
C ASP A 119 1.51 -5.18 -12.66
N GLN A 120 2.25 -4.08 -12.77
CA GLN A 120 3.66 -4.12 -13.18
C GLN A 120 4.50 -4.92 -12.20
N TYR A 121 4.26 -4.75 -10.91
CA TYR A 121 5.01 -5.48 -9.89
C TYR A 121 4.84 -6.99 -10.02
N PHE A 122 3.64 -7.44 -10.37
CA PHE A 122 3.34 -8.86 -10.51
C PHE A 122 3.45 -9.38 -11.94
N GLY A 123 3.79 -8.53 -12.91
CA GLY A 123 3.86 -8.93 -14.30
C GLY A 123 2.50 -9.30 -14.90
N ILE A 124 1.44 -8.64 -14.44
CA ILE A 124 0.08 -8.89 -14.93
C ILE A 124 -0.17 -8.04 -16.16
N GLU A 125 -0.61 -8.69 -17.24
CA GLU A 125 -1.02 -8.02 -18.47
C GLU A 125 -2.54 -8.08 -18.58
N ARG A 126 -3.15 -6.97 -19.03
CA ARG A 126 -4.60 -6.88 -19.22
C ARG A 126 -4.98 -6.74 -20.67
#